data_d95f40129f6d566375497b8148005d8a
#
_entry.id   d95f40129f6d566375497b8148005d8a
#
_cell.length_a   1.000
_cell.length_b   1.000
_cell.length_c   1.000
_cell.angle_alpha   90.00
_cell.angle_beta   90.00
_cell.angle_gamma   90.00
#
_symmetry.space_group_name_H-M   'P 1'
#
loop_
_entity.id
_entity.type
_entity.pdbx_description
1 polymer ?
#
loop_
_entity_poly.entity_id
_entity_poly.type
_entity_poly.pdbx_seq_one_letter_code
_entity_poly.pdbx_strand_id
1 'polypeptide(L)'
;GLEDIPDWGFDGSSTMQAEGTDSDCMLQPVYYVADPIRGEDNILVMCEVFNADGTPHKSNPRAYLRELSEKYAEYDSWFGIEQEYTFFIGREPLGWPEGGYPAPQGPFYCGVGADEVFGRDIVEEHMDKCLKAGISLSGINAEVMPGQWEFQVGPLGPLAISDELWLARWLLYRIAEDYGVNATLHPKPVKGDWNGAGAHTNFSTKSMRENGGLEIITKACKKLGENHSKDIAVYGAHNEERLTGLHETCSIDEFRFAVSDRGASIRIPMATANDGHGYLEDRRPAANMDPYRVCAAILETVCGD
;
A
#
# COMPACT_ATOMS: atom_id res chain seq x y z
N GLY A 1 -2.98 20.90 -18.05
CA GLY A 1 -3.65 19.69 -17.54
C GLY A 1 -2.87 18.43 -17.93
N LEU A 2 -3.40 17.25 -17.63
CA LEU A 2 -2.75 15.97 -17.97
C LEU A 2 -2.53 15.84 -19.49
N GLU A 3 -3.46 16.34 -20.27
CA GLU A 3 -3.44 16.35 -21.73
C GLU A 3 -2.31 17.20 -22.35
N ASP A 4 -1.70 18.08 -21.58
CA ASP A 4 -0.59 18.92 -22.01
C ASP A 4 0.77 18.22 -21.80
N ILE A 5 0.81 17.10 -21.08
CA ILE A 5 2.02 16.34 -20.80
C ILE A 5 2.24 15.33 -21.94
N PRO A 6 3.36 15.40 -22.68
CA PRO A 6 3.59 14.51 -23.80
C PRO A 6 3.92 13.09 -23.37
N ASP A 7 3.65 12.12 -24.25
CA ASP A 7 4.18 10.77 -24.12
C ASP A 7 5.71 10.80 -24.19
N TRP A 8 6.36 9.84 -23.52
CA TRP A 8 7.80 9.77 -23.43
C TRP A 8 8.32 8.37 -23.78
N GLY A 9 9.33 8.29 -24.62
CA GLY A 9 10.01 7.03 -24.92
C GLY A 9 11.17 6.76 -23.95
N PHE A 10 11.43 5.50 -23.63
CA PHE A 10 12.59 5.09 -22.83
C PHE A 10 13.13 3.72 -23.24
N ASP A 11 14.39 3.44 -22.87
CA ASP A 11 15.03 2.15 -23.07
C ASP A 11 14.55 1.14 -22.03
N GLY A 12 13.60 0.31 -22.42
CA GLY A 12 13.04 -0.75 -21.58
C GLY A 12 14.04 -1.88 -21.28
N SER A 13 15.12 -2.01 -22.05
CA SER A 13 16.15 -3.04 -21.79
C SER A 13 16.91 -2.74 -20.50
N SER A 14 17.14 -1.47 -20.19
CA SER A 14 17.80 -1.03 -18.96
C SER A 14 16.94 -1.24 -17.69
N THR A 15 15.65 -1.46 -17.86
CA THR A 15 14.68 -1.72 -16.78
C THR A 15 14.15 -3.16 -16.78
N MET A 16 14.73 -4.06 -17.58
CA MET A 16 14.29 -5.45 -17.76
C MET A 16 12.84 -5.58 -18.29
N GLN A 17 12.38 -4.57 -19.01
CA GLN A 17 11.04 -4.53 -19.63
C GLN A 17 11.06 -4.87 -21.12
N ALA A 18 12.22 -4.82 -21.79
CA ALA A 18 12.38 -5.15 -23.19
C ALA A 18 13.72 -5.84 -23.46
N GLU A 19 13.85 -6.45 -24.66
CA GLU A 19 15.11 -7.00 -25.14
C GLU A 19 15.99 -5.91 -25.75
N GLY A 20 17.31 -6.06 -25.66
CA GLY A 20 18.25 -5.03 -26.18
C GLY A 20 18.18 -4.81 -27.70
N THR A 21 17.59 -5.74 -28.45
CA THR A 21 17.40 -5.65 -29.91
C THR A 21 16.07 -4.98 -30.31
N ASP A 22 15.14 -4.81 -29.37
CA ASP A 22 13.86 -4.12 -29.50
C ASP A 22 13.53 -3.48 -28.14
N SER A 23 14.24 -2.39 -27.84
CA SER A 23 14.33 -1.88 -26.47
C SER A 23 13.33 -0.77 -26.13
N ASP A 24 12.66 -0.21 -27.13
CA ASP A 24 11.82 0.96 -26.91
C ASP A 24 10.50 0.62 -26.23
N CYS A 25 10.25 1.29 -25.11
CA CYS A 25 8.95 1.33 -24.44
C CYS A 25 8.45 2.78 -24.38
N MET A 26 7.14 2.94 -24.21
CA MET A 26 6.47 4.23 -24.11
C MET A 26 5.92 4.45 -22.70
N LEU A 27 6.04 5.68 -22.22
CA LEU A 27 5.39 6.18 -21.01
C LEU A 27 4.23 7.09 -21.41
N GLN A 28 3.04 6.75 -20.98
CA GLN A 28 1.85 7.58 -21.14
C GLN A 28 1.48 8.19 -19.80
N PRO A 29 1.46 9.53 -19.66
CA PRO A 29 1.04 10.22 -18.46
C PRO A 29 -0.41 9.88 -18.08
N VAL A 30 -0.64 9.50 -16.82
CA VAL A 30 -1.96 9.09 -16.33
C VAL A 30 -2.39 9.77 -15.04
N TYR A 31 -1.43 10.31 -14.29
CA TYR A 31 -1.68 11.05 -13.06
C TYR A 31 -0.49 11.98 -12.78
N TYR A 32 -0.71 13.11 -12.13
CA TYR A 32 0.38 13.97 -11.68
C TYR A 32 0.03 14.72 -10.40
N VAL A 33 1.07 15.10 -9.68
CA VAL A 33 0.99 15.93 -8.47
C VAL A 33 2.04 17.04 -8.54
N ALA A 34 1.91 18.09 -7.73
CA ALA A 34 2.97 19.07 -7.54
C ALA A 34 4.24 18.38 -7.02
N ASP A 35 5.43 18.76 -7.52
CA ASP A 35 6.70 18.26 -7.01
C ASP A 35 7.06 19.02 -5.71
N PRO A 36 6.97 18.40 -4.53
CA PRO A 36 7.20 19.08 -3.27
C PRO A 36 8.69 19.27 -2.95
N ILE A 37 9.57 18.64 -3.73
CA ILE A 37 11.03 18.71 -3.54
C ILE A 37 11.59 19.87 -4.32
N ARG A 38 11.24 19.99 -5.62
CA ARG A 38 11.70 21.08 -6.46
C ARG A 38 10.86 22.34 -6.32
N GLY A 39 9.58 22.18 -5.94
CA GLY A 39 8.67 23.30 -5.75
C GLY A 39 8.26 24.02 -7.04
N GLU A 40 7.72 25.23 -6.91
CA GLU A 40 7.25 26.07 -8.02
C GLU A 40 6.27 25.32 -8.94
N ASP A 41 6.49 25.42 -10.26
CA ASP A 41 5.62 24.79 -11.28
C ASP A 41 6.10 23.37 -11.69
N ASN A 42 6.99 22.74 -10.91
CA ASN A 42 7.43 21.38 -11.17
C ASN A 42 6.37 20.36 -10.75
N ILE A 43 6.29 19.26 -11.49
CA ILE A 43 5.33 18.17 -11.25
C ILE A 43 6.04 16.81 -11.21
N LEU A 44 5.48 15.89 -10.43
CA LEU A 44 5.77 14.46 -10.50
C LEU A 44 4.67 13.80 -11.31
N VAL A 45 5.05 13.01 -12.31
CA VAL A 45 4.12 12.40 -13.25
C VAL A 45 4.15 10.89 -13.10
N MET A 46 2.99 10.29 -12.89
CA MET A 46 2.78 8.84 -12.97
C MET A 46 2.44 8.46 -14.40
N CYS A 47 3.09 7.42 -14.91
CA CYS A 47 2.86 6.94 -16.27
C CYS A 47 2.47 5.47 -16.30
N GLU A 48 1.64 5.10 -17.26
CA GLU A 48 1.50 3.72 -17.71
C GLU A 48 2.60 3.39 -18.73
N VAL A 49 3.08 2.13 -18.69
CA VAL A 49 4.08 1.63 -19.64
C VAL A 49 3.39 0.85 -20.75
N PHE A 50 3.75 1.19 -22.01
CA PHE A 50 3.27 0.52 -23.21
C PHE A 50 4.43 -0.05 -24.02
N ASN A 51 4.14 -1.13 -24.77
CA ASN A 51 5.02 -1.62 -25.80
C ASN A 51 5.07 -0.62 -26.98
N ALA A 52 6.06 -0.75 -27.86
CA ALA A 52 6.19 0.10 -29.03
C ALA A 52 4.98 0.01 -30.01
N ASP A 53 4.22 -1.08 -29.97
CA ASP A 53 3.01 -1.27 -30.75
C ASP A 53 1.73 -0.63 -30.13
N GLY A 54 1.88 0.02 -28.97
CA GLY A 54 0.80 0.69 -28.26
C GLY A 54 -0.06 -0.24 -27.37
N THR A 55 0.31 -1.51 -27.22
CA THR A 55 -0.36 -2.40 -26.25
C THR A 55 0.18 -2.19 -24.85
N PRO A 56 -0.64 -2.32 -23.78
CA PRO A 56 -0.14 -2.25 -22.42
C PRO A 56 0.97 -3.26 -22.17
N HIS A 57 2.08 -2.79 -21.59
CA HIS A 57 3.20 -3.68 -21.26
C HIS A 57 2.80 -4.66 -20.13
N LYS A 58 3.38 -5.87 -20.15
CA LYS A 58 3.13 -6.90 -19.10
C LYS A 58 3.42 -6.44 -17.66
N SER A 59 4.26 -5.42 -17.49
CA SER A 59 4.58 -4.79 -16.20
C SER A 59 3.66 -3.61 -15.85
N ASN A 60 2.56 -3.42 -16.59
CA ASN A 60 1.60 -2.34 -16.38
C ASN A 60 0.27 -2.89 -15.79
N PRO A 61 0.23 -3.18 -14.48
CA PRO A 61 -1.00 -3.65 -13.83
C PRO A 61 -2.08 -2.55 -13.72
N ARG A 62 -1.70 -1.28 -13.85
CA ARG A 62 -2.65 -0.16 -13.82
C ARG A 62 -3.67 -0.22 -14.96
N ALA A 63 -3.25 -0.66 -16.15
CA ALA A 63 -4.15 -0.80 -17.30
C ALA A 63 -5.31 -1.75 -16.98
N TYR A 64 -5.03 -2.88 -16.34
CA TYR A 64 -6.07 -3.83 -15.91
C TYR A 64 -6.99 -3.24 -14.83
N LEU A 65 -6.43 -2.56 -13.84
CA LEU A 65 -7.22 -1.89 -12.81
C LEU A 65 -8.11 -0.79 -13.42
N ARG A 66 -7.64 -0.07 -14.45
CA ARG A 66 -8.42 0.94 -15.16
C ARG A 66 -9.68 0.31 -15.82
N GLU A 67 -9.50 -0.81 -16.50
CA GLU A 67 -10.62 -1.57 -17.11
C GLU A 67 -11.64 -2.02 -16.05
N LEU A 68 -11.17 -2.54 -14.92
CA LEU A 68 -12.05 -2.95 -13.81
C LEU A 68 -12.73 -1.75 -13.14
N SER A 69 -12.03 -0.63 -13.01
CA SER A 69 -12.59 0.60 -12.43
C SER A 69 -13.73 1.17 -13.27
N GLU A 70 -13.60 1.10 -14.59
CA GLU A 70 -14.66 1.48 -15.53
C GLU A 70 -15.83 0.48 -15.46
N LYS A 71 -15.52 -0.82 -15.49
CA LYS A 71 -16.52 -1.92 -15.45
C LYS A 71 -17.39 -1.86 -14.19
N TYR A 72 -16.79 -1.54 -13.04
CA TYR A 72 -17.45 -1.53 -11.73
C TYR A 72 -17.67 -0.11 -11.17
N ALA A 73 -17.71 0.91 -12.04
CA ALA A 73 -17.87 2.30 -11.64
C ALA A 73 -19.13 2.56 -10.82
N GLU A 74 -20.21 1.83 -11.09
CA GLU A 74 -21.50 1.95 -10.37
C GLU A 74 -21.43 1.60 -8.88
N TYR A 75 -20.43 0.81 -8.46
CA TYR A 75 -20.21 0.47 -7.05
C TYR A 75 -19.65 1.61 -6.23
N ASP A 76 -19.14 2.68 -6.86
CA ASP A 76 -18.51 3.82 -6.18
C ASP A 76 -17.56 3.34 -5.06
N SER A 77 -16.58 2.52 -5.44
CA SER A 77 -15.67 1.86 -4.52
C SER A 77 -14.65 2.82 -3.94
N TRP A 78 -14.45 2.77 -2.61
CA TRP A 78 -13.44 3.51 -1.87
C TRP A 78 -12.42 2.57 -1.26
N PHE A 79 -11.16 2.97 -1.34
CA PHE A 79 -10.02 2.29 -0.74
C PHE A 79 -9.25 3.23 0.18
N GLY A 80 -8.76 2.70 1.29
CA GLY A 80 -7.77 3.34 2.14
C GLY A 80 -6.66 2.33 2.43
N ILE A 81 -5.41 2.76 2.41
CA ILE A 81 -4.26 1.86 2.60
C ILE A 81 -3.40 2.34 3.75
N GLU A 82 -3.10 1.42 4.66
CA GLU A 82 -2.24 1.58 5.83
C GLU A 82 -0.87 0.98 5.48
N GLN A 83 0.07 1.83 5.04
CA GLN A 83 1.38 1.40 4.56
C GLN A 83 2.39 1.38 5.68
N GLU A 84 2.76 0.19 6.13
CA GLU A 84 3.90 -0.02 7.03
C GLU A 84 5.22 -0.09 6.27
N TYR A 85 6.30 0.33 6.93
CA TYR A 85 7.67 0.29 6.42
C TYR A 85 8.66 0.35 7.58
N THR A 86 9.93 0.00 7.31
CA THR A 86 10.98 0.03 8.33
C THR A 86 12.21 0.77 7.82
N PHE A 87 12.74 1.66 8.64
CA PHE A 87 14.00 2.34 8.35
C PHE A 87 15.21 1.50 8.75
N PHE A 88 16.24 1.53 7.90
CA PHE A 88 17.51 0.86 8.13
C PHE A 88 18.69 1.80 7.91
N ILE A 89 19.73 1.65 8.74
CA ILE A 89 21.06 2.16 8.46
C ILE A 89 21.96 0.94 8.21
N GLY A 90 22.44 0.81 6.97
CA GLY A 90 23.17 -0.39 6.57
C GLY A 90 22.29 -1.64 6.67
N ARG A 91 22.56 -2.50 7.65
CA ARG A 91 21.83 -3.76 7.86
C ARG A 91 20.99 -3.79 9.14
N GLU A 92 21.01 -2.73 9.92
CA GLU A 92 20.32 -2.65 11.20
C GLU A 92 19.14 -1.70 11.12
N PRO A 93 17.98 -2.04 11.73
CA PRO A 93 16.87 -1.12 11.83
C PRO A 93 17.29 0.15 12.59
N LEU A 94 16.75 1.28 12.18
CA LEU A 94 17.02 2.57 12.82
C LEU A 94 16.57 2.52 14.29
N GLY A 95 17.49 2.94 15.19
CA GLY A 95 17.23 2.97 16.63
C GLY A 95 17.49 1.65 17.37
N TRP A 96 17.96 0.61 16.67
CA TRP A 96 18.45 -0.57 17.34
C TRP A 96 19.84 -0.35 17.91
N PRO A 97 20.17 -0.94 19.08
CA PRO A 97 21.51 -0.83 19.66
C PRO A 97 22.53 -1.56 18.79
N GLU A 98 23.74 -1.01 18.69
CA GLU A 98 24.83 -1.60 17.90
C GLU A 98 25.14 -3.02 18.37
N GLY A 99 25.03 -3.99 17.44
CA GLY A 99 25.32 -5.41 17.70
C GLY A 99 24.39 -6.09 18.70
N GLY A 100 23.22 -5.52 18.97
CA GLY A 100 22.28 -6.04 19.94
C GLY A 100 20.83 -5.98 19.47
N TYR A 101 19.93 -6.21 20.41
CA TYR A 101 18.48 -6.14 20.22
C TYR A 101 17.88 -5.07 21.13
N PRO A 102 16.85 -4.36 20.70
CA PRO A 102 16.12 -3.44 21.57
C PRO A 102 15.31 -4.21 22.65
N ALA A 103 14.63 -3.49 23.52
CA ALA A 103 13.63 -4.07 24.40
C ALA A 103 12.55 -4.80 23.59
N PRO A 104 11.84 -5.79 24.18
CA PRO A 104 10.72 -6.44 23.51
C PRO A 104 9.72 -5.42 22.97
N GLN A 105 9.14 -5.72 21.79
CA GLN A 105 8.16 -4.83 21.16
C GLN A 105 6.94 -4.59 22.05
N GLY A 106 6.31 -3.43 21.84
CA GLY A 106 5.15 -2.95 22.59
C GLY A 106 5.27 -1.50 23.05
N PRO A 107 6.30 -1.09 23.81
CA PRO A 107 6.41 0.31 24.28
C PRO A 107 6.66 1.33 23.15
N PHE A 108 7.08 0.89 21.97
CA PHE A 108 7.42 1.75 20.83
C PHE A 108 6.18 2.18 20.00
N TYR A 109 5.09 1.45 20.09
CA TYR A 109 3.86 1.74 19.34
C TYR A 109 3.27 3.10 19.74
N CYS A 110 3.14 4.01 18.77
CA CYS A 110 2.72 5.40 18.98
C CYS A 110 3.56 6.13 20.03
N GLY A 111 4.82 5.71 20.22
CA GLY A 111 5.70 6.18 21.26
C GLY A 111 6.09 7.66 21.10
N VAL A 112 6.50 8.26 22.21
CA VAL A 112 7.01 9.63 22.30
C VAL A 112 8.23 9.63 23.22
N GLY A 113 9.30 10.25 22.77
CA GLY A 113 10.58 10.32 23.51
C GLY A 113 11.72 9.73 22.69
N ALA A 114 12.93 10.22 22.92
CA ALA A 114 14.11 9.86 22.13
C ALA A 114 14.61 8.41 22.35
N ASP A 115 14.17 7.78 23.40
CA ASP A 115 14.47 6.38 23.73
C ASP A 115 13.42 5.38 23.19
N GLU A 116 12.31 5.87 22.65
CA GLU A 116 11.22 5.03 22.16
C GLU A 116 10.91 5.24 20.67
N VAL A 117 11.27 6.37 20.09
CA VAL A 117 10.91 6.73 18.71
C VAL A 117 12.14 7.16 17.91
N PHE A 118 12.31 6.56 16.73
CA PHE A 118 13.47 6.78 15.88
C PHE A 118 13.02 7.10 14.45
N GLY A 119 13.56 8.21 13.88
CA GLY A 119 13.26 8.64 12.52
C GLY A 119 12.01 9.51 12.37
N ARG A 120 11.50 10.12 13.45
CA ARG A 120 10.31 11.00 13.40
C ARG A 120 10.51 12.20 12.48
N ASP A 121 11.70 12.79 12.46
CA ASP A 121 12.04 13.90 11.56
C ASP A 121 11.90 13.53 10.08
N ILE A 122 12.31 12.32 9.70
CA ILE A 122 12.13 11.78 8.34
C ILE A 122 10.64 11.60 8.03
N VAL A 123 9.89 11.02 8.97
CA VAL A 123 8.46 10.73 8.83
C VAL A 123 7.63 12.00 8.71
N GLU A 124 7.92 13.01 9.53
CA GLU A 124 7.23 14.31 9.50
C GLU A 124 7.56 15.07 8.21
N GLU A 125 8.81 15.04 7.74
CA GLU A 125 9.17 15.62 6.46
C GLU A 125 8.45 14.91 5.30
N HIS A 126 8.38 13.58 5.33
CA HIS A 126 7.63 12.81 4.35
C HIS A 126 6.15 13.19 4.34
N MET A 127 5.52 13.28 5.53
CA MET A 127 4.13 13.74 5.67
C MET A 127 3.94 15.12 5.06
N ASP A 128 4.79 16.09 5.41
CA ASP A 128 4.72 17.45 4.90
C ASP A 128 4.86 17.52 3.39
N LYS A 129 5.77 16.74 2.82
CA LYS A 129 5.97 16.67 1.35
C LYS A 129 4.78 16.02 0.65
N CYS A 130 4.22 14.94 1.21
CA CYS A 130 3.00 14.32 0.67
C CYS A 130 1.82 15.30 0.66
N LEU A 131 1.58 16.01 1.76
CA LEU A 131 0.51 17.00 1.85
C LEU A 131 0.72 18.18 0.89
N LYS A 132 1.96 18.65 0.72
CA LYS A 132 2.30 19.71 -0.25
C LYS A 132 2.10 19.25 -1.70
N ALA A 133 2.34 17.97 -1.98
CA ALA A 133 2.07 17.39 -3.29
C ALA A 133 0.56 17.23 -3.57
N GLY A 134 -0.29 17.33 -2.54
CA GLY A 134 -1.74 17.10 -2.65
C GLY A 134 -2.14 15.64 -2.51
N ILE A 135 -1.24 14.79 -2.01
CA ILE A 135 -1.54 13.38 -1.70
C ILE A 135 -2.48 13.32 -0.50
N SER A 136 -3.51 12.47 -0.59
CA SER A 136 -4.55 12.29 0.43
C SER A 136 -4.04 11.49 1.63
N LEU A 137 -2.96 11.98 2.27
CA LEU A 137 -2.39 11.38 3.46
C LEU A 137 -3.33 11.65 4.64
N SER A 138 -3.78 10.60 5.32
CA SER A 138 -4.76 10.69 6.42
C SER A 138 -4.15 10.50 7.80
N GLY A 139 -2.95 9.96 7.91
CA GLY A 139 -2.27 9.81 9.20
C GLY A 139 -0.88 9.20 9.09
N ILE A 140 -0.18 9.24 10.22
CA ILE A 140 1.11 8.59 10.47
C ILE A 140 1.15 8.05 11.89
N ASN A 141 1.85 6.96 12.13
CA ASN A 141 2.15 6.47 13.47
C ASN A 141 3.44 5.64 13.51
N ALA A 142 4.09 5.64 14.68
CA ALA A 142 5.17 4.70 14.97
C ALA A 142 4.59 3.32 15.25
N GLU A 143 5.25 2.27 14.76
CA GLU A 143 4.87 0.89 14.91
C GLU A 143 5.54 0.20 16.11
N VAL A 144 5.23 -1.07 16.34
CA VAL A 144 5.63 -1.80 17.54
C VAL A 144 7.12 -2.14 17.59
N MET A 145 7.83 -2.03 16.46
CA MET A 145 9.27 -2.25 16.37
C MET A 145 9.99 -0.90 16.20
N PRO A 146 11.13 -0.65 16.89
CA PRO A 146 11.92 0.56 16.66
C PRO A 146 12.32 0.71 15.19
N GLY A 147 12.15 1.90 14.64
CA GLY A 147 12.40 2.21 13.23
C GLY A 147 11.30 1.79 12.27
N GLN A 148 10.25 1.14 12.76
CA GLN A 148 9.07 0.80 11.98
C GLN A 148 8.00 1.90 12.14
N TRP A 149 7.41 2.27 11.01
CA TRP A 149 6.42 3.33 10.89
C TRP A 149 5.31 2.94 9.93
N GLU A 150 4.22 3.67 10.00
CA GLU A 150 3.08 3.56 9.12
C GLU A 150 2.63 4.94 8.65
N PHE A 151 2.17 5.04 7.40
CA PHE A 151 1.37 6.14 6.92
C PHE A 151 0.09 5.62 6.25
N GLN A 152 -0.99 6.41 6.32
CA GLN A 152 -2.26 6.05 5.75
C GLN A 152 -2.62 7.00 4.60
N VAL A 153 -3.10 6.43 3.48
CA VAL A 153 -3.56 7.15 2.29
C VAL A 153 -5.03 6.83 2.05
N GLY A 154 -5.78 7.82 1.64
CA GLY A 154 -7.20 7.69 1.28
C GLY A 154 -8.16 8.28 2.32
N PRO A 155 -9.48 8.01 2.18
CA PRO A 155 -10.10 7.12 1.19
C PRO A 155 -10.20 7.75 -0.21
N LEU A 156 -9.98 6.92 -1.24
CA LEU A 156 -10.02 7.33 -2.65
C LEU A 156 -10.57 6.20 -3.52
N GLY A 157 -10.90 6.51 -4.77
CA GLY A 157 -11.20 5.51 -5.79
C GLY A 157 -9.99 4.65 -6.14
N PRO A 158 -10.20 3.50 -6.81
CA PRO A 158 -9.15 2.46 -6.97
C PRO A 158 -7.90 2.93 -7.73
N LEU A 159 -8.02 3.74 -8.77
CA LEU A 159 -6.87 4.25 -9.50
C LEU A 159 -6.13 5.31 -8.70
N ALA A 160 -6.85 6.28 -8.13
CA ALA A 160 -6.26 7.37 -7.39
C ALA A 160 -5.52 6.89 -6.13
N ILE A 161 -6.09 5.96 -5.35
CA ILE A 161 -5.39 5.39 -4.18
C ILE A 161 -4.08 4.72 -4.56
N SER A 162 -4.08 4.00 -5.69
CA SER A 162 -2.92 3.27 -6.16
C SER A 162 -1.83 4.21 -6.68
N ASP A 163 -2.21 5.23 -7.45
CA ASP A 163 -1.29 6.26 -7.96
C ASP A 163 -0.67 7.05 -6.79
N GLU A 164 -1.49 7.49 -5.85
CA GLU A 164 -1.02 8.27 -4.69
C GLU A 164 -0.13 7.43 -3.74
N LEU A 165 -0.43 6.15 -3.54
CA LEU A 165 0.43 5.29 -2.74
C LEU A 165 1.82 5.12 -3.37
N TRP A 166 1.91 4.94 -4.70
CA TRP A 166 3.21 4.86 -5.39
C TRP A 166 4.00 6.16 -5.28
N LEU A 167 3.34 7.30 -5.43
CA LEU A 167 3.97 8.62 -5.26
C LEU A 167 4.44 8.85 -3.82
N ALA A 168 3.62 8.47 -2.83
CA ALA A 168 4.00 8.54 -1.42
C ALA A 168 5.21 7.64 -1.11
N ARG A 169 5.26 6.42 -1.65
CA ARG A 169 6.44 5.52 -1.53
C ARG A 169 7.68 6.13 -2.17
N TRP A 170 7.56 6.70 -3.36
CA TRP A 170 8.68 7.35 -4.03
C TRP A 170 9.21 8.54 -3.21
N LEU A 171 8.31 9.38 -2.70
CA LEU A 171 8.70 10.50 -1.82
C LEU A 171 9.39 10.00 -0.56
N LEU A 172 8.91 8.90 0.07
CA LEU A 172 9.54 8.29 1.23
C LEU A 172 10.99 7.89 0.94
N TYR A 173 11.22 7.16 -0.16
CA TYR A 173 12.57 6.75 -0.55
C TYR A 173 13.47 7.95 -0.84
N ARG A 174 12.96 8.92 -1.60
CA ARG A 174 13.72 10.11 -1.99
C ARG A 174 14.11 10.98 -0.79
N ILE A 175 13.21 11.14 0.16
CA ILE A 175 13.50 11.90 1.40
C ILE A 175 14.49 11.13 2.28
N ALA A 176 14.31 9.83 2.45
CA ALA A 176 15.21 8.99 3.24
C ALA A 176 16.67 9.05 2.73
N GLU A 177 16.90 9.25 1.43
CA GLU A 177 18.25 9.47 0.86
C GLU A 177 18.97 10.65 1.51
N ASP A 178 18.27 11.75 1.77
CA ASP A 178 18.85 12.96 2.35
C ASP A 178 19.31 12.75 3.80
N TYR A 179 18.75 11.74 4.48
CA TYR A 179 19.12 11.32 5.85
C TYR A 179 20.11 10.16 5.89
N GLY A 180 20.49 9.60 4.72
CA GLY A 180 21.35 8.42 4.65
C GLY A 180 20.70 7.14 5.22
N VAL A 181 19.38 7.07 5.16
CA VAL A 181 18.56 5.99 5.69
C VAL A 181 17.84 5.28 4.54
N ASN A 182 17.71 3.96 4.62
CA ASN A 182 16.91 3.17 3.69
C ASN A 182 15.53 2.88 4.30
N ALA A 183 14.47 3.13 3.56
CA ALA A 183 13.14 2.62 3.87
C ALA A 183 12.94 1.28 3.14
N THR A 184 12.51 0.24 3.86
CA THR A 184 12.18 -1.05 3.26
C THR A 184 10.70 -1.35 3.40
N LEU A 185 10.13 -1.92 2.33
CA LEU A 185 8.76 -2.47 2.32
C LEU A 185 8.79 -4.01 2.45
N HIS A 186 9.90 -4.60 2.89
CA HIS A 186 9.94 -6.04 3.09
C HIS A 186 8.93 -6.48 4.16
N PRO A 187 8.07 -7.49 3.92
CA PRO A 187 7.01 -7.88 4.85
C PRO A 187 7.51 -8.48 6.17
N LYS A 188 8.76 -8.95 6.20
CA LYS A 188 9.44 -9.44 7.41
C LYS A 188 10.88 -8.93 7.43
N PRO A 189 11.08 -7.64 7.76
CA PRO A 189 12.41 -7.01 7.67
C PRO A 189 13.41 -7.58 8.68
N VAL A 190 12.94 -8.02 9.83
CA VAL A 190 13.75 -8.68 10.86
C VAL A 190 13.18 -10.06 11.13
N LYS A 191 14.05 -11.07 11.06
CA LYS A 191 13.68 -12.47 11.32
C LYS A 191 13.48 -12.71 12.82
N GLY A 192 12.74 -13.78 13.13
CA GLY A 192 12.45 -14.17 14.52
C GLY A 192 11.18 -13.55 15.08
N ASP A 193 11.13 -13.36 16.38
CA ASP A 193 9.94 -12.91 17.13
C ASP A 193 9.77 -11.38 17.07
N TRP A 194 9.68 -10.86 15.84
CA TRP A 194 9.46 -9.44 15.55
C TRP A 194 8.27 -9.27 14.61
N ASN A 195 7.62 -8.10 14.69
CA ASN A 195 6.53 -7.76 13.78
C ASN A 195 6.96 -7.80 12.31
N GLY A 196 6.03 -8.21 11.47
CA GLY A 196 6.08 -7.98 10.05
C GLY A 196 5.59 -6.58 9.67
N ALA A 197 5.57 -6.30 8.38
CA ALA A 197 5.04 -5.07 7.81
C ALA A 197 3.99 -5.39 6.74
N GLY A 198 2.81 -4.83 6.89
CA GLY A 198 1.66 -4.97 6.00
C GLY A 198 1.32 -3.70 5.22
N ALA A 199 0.39 -3.85 4.32
CA ALA A 199 -0.34 -2.75 3.71
C ALA A 199 -1.83 -3.08 3.79
N HIS A 200 -2.40 -2.93 4.99
CA HIS A 200 -3.81 -3.22 5.23
C HIS A 200 -4.67 -2.37 4.31
N THR A 201 -5.58 -3.02 3.63
CA THR A 201 -6.40 -2.38 2.61
C THR A 201 -7.85 -2.31 3.07
N ASN A 202 -8.28 -1.11 3.42
CA ASN A 202 -9.66 -0.80 3.76
C ASN A 202 -10.46 -0.65 2.48
N PHE A 203 -11.64 -1.24 2.44
CA PHE A 203 -12.49 -1.27 1.25
C PHE A 203 -13.96 -1.11 1.58
N SER A 204 -14.66 -0.32 0.77
CA SER A 204 -16.11 -0.25 0.77
C SER A 204 -16.68 0.06 -0.61
N THR A 205 -17.88 -0.43 -0.88
CA THR A 205 -18.74 0.05 -1.96
C THR A 205 -19.75 1.05 -1.40
N LYS A 206 -20.44 1.78 -2.28
CA LYS A 206 -21.53 2.70 -1.87
C LYS A 206 -22.55 1.99 -0.98
N SER A 207 -23.01 0.82 -1.38
CA SER A 207 -24.02 0.05 -0.63
C SER A 207 -23.50 -0.46 0.73
N MET A 208 -22.21 -0.67 0.90
CA MET A 208 -21.61 -0.99 2.21
C MET A 208 -21.64 0.19 3.18
N ARG A 209 -21.61 1.42 2.67
CA ARG A 209 -21.64 2.67 3.45
C ARG A 209 -23.06 3.13 3.79
N GLU A 210 -24.08 2.46 3.28
CA GLU A 210 -25.50 2.77 3.50
C GLU A 210 -26.13 1.82 4.52
N ASN A 211 -27.36 2.12 4.95
CA ASN A 211 -28.11 1.27 5.90
C ASN A 211 -28.23 -0.18 5.39
N GLY A 212 -27.90 -1.14 6.23
CA GLY A 212 -27.86 -2.57 5.87
C GLY A 212 -26.54 -3.01 5.26
N GLY A 213 -25.56 -2.12 5.15
CA GLY A 213 -24.24 -2.39 4.55
C GLY A 213 -23.46 -3.51 5.23
N LEU A 214 -23.68 -3.77 6.51
CA LEU A 214 -23.01 -4.85 7.23
C LEU A 214 -23.29 -6.24 6.64
N GLU A 215 -24.51 -6.48 6.12
CA GLU A 215 -24.82 -7.73 5.42
C GLU A 215 -24.03 -7.87 4.12
N ILE A 216 -23.86 -6.74 3.39
CA ILE A 216 -23.10 -6.69 2.16
C ILE A 216 -21.62 -6.90 2.44
N ILE A 217 -21.07 -6.26 3.47
CA ILE A 217 -19.71 -6.46 3.97
C ILE A 217 -19.48 -7.94 4.33
N THR A 218 -20.42 -8.56 5.04
CA THR A 218 -20.31 -9.98 5.43
C THR A 218 -20.30 -10.90 4.20
N LYS A 219 -21.09 -10.60 3.17
CA LYS A 219 -21.08 -11.35 1.90
C LYS A 219 -19.74 -11.16 1.17
N ALA A 220 -19.21 -9.93 1.13
CA ALA A 220 -17.91 -9.64 0.55
C ALA A 220 -16.78 -10.41 1.26
N CYS A 221 -16.79 -10.46 2.59
CA CYS A 221 -15.82 -11.25 3.36
C CYS A 221 -15.86 -12.75 3.00
N LYS A 222 -17.04 -13.31 2.75
CA LYS A 222 -17.18 -14.71 2.31
C LYS A 222 -16.60 -14.92 0.90
N LYS A 223 -16.92 -14.03 -0.07
CA LYS A 223 -16.34 -14.09 -1.43
C LYS A 223 -14.80 -14.00 -1.39
N LEU A 224 -14.25 -13.10 -0.56
CA LEU A 224 -12.79 -12.97 -0.37
C LEU A 224 -12.19 -14.24 0.26
N GLY A 225 -12.92 -14.94 1.12
CA GLY A 225 -12.50 -16.24 1.64
C GLY A 225 -12.47 -17.34 0.59
N GLU A 226 -13.48 -17.40 -0.27
CA GLU A 226 -13.55 -18.35 -1.39
C GLU A 226 -12.41 -18.14 -2.41
N ASN A 227 -11.93 -16.90 -2.55
CA ASN A 227 -10.84 -16.52 -3.45
C ASN A 227 -9.48 -16.37 -2.75
N HIS A 228 -9.35 -16.76 -1.47
CA HIS A 228 -8.16 -16.53 -0.67
C HIS A 228 -6.85 -16.89 -1.36
N SER A 229 -6.75 -18.10 -1.91
CA SER A 229 -5.51 -18.56 -2.58
C SER A 229 -5.16 -17.74 -3.82
N LYS A 230 -6.16 -17.27 -4.57
CA LYS A 230 -5.96 -16.40 -5.74
C LYS A 230 -5.46 -15.03 -5.31
N ASP A 231 -6.06 -14.45 -4.27
CA ASP A 231 -5.71 -13.14 -3.76
C ASP A 231 -4.29 -13.12 -3.19
N ILE A 232 -3.94 -14.08 -2.33
CA ILE A 232 -2.61 -14.21 -1.71
C ILE A 232 -1.50 -14.22 -2.76
N ALA A 233 -1.72 -14.82 -3.92
CA ALA A 233 -0.72 -14.88 -4.99
C ALA A 233 -0.29 -13.52 -5.53
N VAL A 234 -1.11 -12.47 -5.34
CA VAL A 234 -0.82 -11.09 -5.80
C VAL A 234 -0.67 -10.08 -4.66
N TYR A 235 -0.73 -10.52 -3.40
CA TYR A 235 -0.70 -9.68 -2.21
C TYR A 235 0.71 -9.35 -1.69
N GLY A 236 1.74 -9.55 -2.48
CA GLY A 236 3.13 -9.21 -2.21
C GLY A 236 4.06 -10.42 -2.08
N ALA A 237 5.33 -10.20 -2.37
CA ALA A 237 6.36 -11.22 -2.27
C ALA A 237 6.76 -11.45 -0.81
N HIS A 238 7.13 -12.70 -0.47
CA HIS A 238 7.56 -13.10 0.88
C HIS A 238 6.51 -12.88 1.99
N ASN A 239 5.23 -12.82 1.63
CA ASN A 239 4.15 -12.60 2.58
C ASN A 239 3.94 -13.80 3.54
N GLU A 240 4.40 -14.98 3.15
CA GLU A 240 4.46 -16.19 4.00
C GLU A 240 5.36 -16.00 5.23
N GLU A 241 6.37 -15.14 5.16
CA GLU A 241 7.23 -14.82 6.29
C GLU A 241 6.53 -13.94 7.34
N ARG A 242 5.50 -13.20 6.94
CA ARG A 242 4.69 -12.31 7.78
C ARG A 242 3.42 -12.98 8.29
N LEU A 243 2.68 -13.67 7.43
CA LEU A 243 1.38 -14.29 7.75
C LEU A 243 1.59 -15.66 8.43
N THR A 244 1.95 -15.64 9.70
CA THR A 244 2.36 -16.83 10.48
C THR A 244 1.33 -17.28 11.50
N GLY A 245 0.26 -16.52 11.73
CA GLY A 245 -0.68 -16.72 12.84
C GLY A 245 -0.22 -16.08 14.16
N LEU A 246 0.93 -15.43 14.16
CA LEU A 246 1.49 -14.64 15.27
C LEU A 246 1.55 -13.17 14.89
N HIS A 247 1.87 -12.28 15.84
CA HIS A 247 2.05 -10.84 15.59
C HIS A 247 0.84 -10.22 14.87
N GLU A 248 -0.38 -10.52 15.37
CA GLU A 248 -1.63 -9.95 14.84
C GLU A 248 -1.89 -10.28 13.37
N THR A 249 -1.47 -11.46 12.93
CA THR A 249 -1.75 -12.01 11.61
C THR A 249 -2.52 -13.33 11.68
N CYS A 250 -3.33 -13.63 10.65
CA CYS A 250 -3.79 -14.97 10.36
C CYS A 250 -2.69 -15.73 9.60
N SER A 251 -2.63 -17.06 9.76
CA SER A 251 -1.74 -17.89 8.94
C SER A 251 -2.07 -17.73 7.46
N ILE A 252 -1.04 -17.77 6.59
CA ILE A 252 -1.22 -17.62 5.14
C ILE A 252 -2.11 -18.73 4.54
N ASP A 253 -2.14 -19.91 5.15
CA ASP A 253 -2.93 -21.06 4.72
C ASP A 253 -4.36 -21.06 5.26
N GLU A 254 -4.72 -20.08 6.09
CA GLU A 254 -6.01 -19.98 6.74
C GLU A 254 -6.71 -18.68 6.32
N PHE A 255 -8.05 -18.74 6.30
CA PHE A 255 -8.87 -17.56 6.12
C PHE A 255 -9.97 -17.52 7.18
N ARG A 256 -10.07 -16.38 7.85
CA ARG A 256 -11.20 -16.05 8.70
C ARG A 256 -11.45 -14.55 8.71
N PHE A 257 -12.67 -14.16 8.99
CA PHE A 257 -13.03 -12.78 9.24
C PHE A 257 -13.80 -12.65 10.55
N ALA A 258 -13.61 -11.54 11.23
CA ALA A 258 -14.27 -11.28 12.51
C ALA A 258 -14.37 -9.78 12.79
N VAL A 259 -15.25 -9.43 13.71
CA VAL A 259 -15.38 -8.07 14.24
C VAL A 259 -14.27 -7.82 15.26
N SER A 260 -13.53 -6.71 15.09
CA SER A 260 -12.49 -6.23 16.01
C SER A 260 -11.34 -7.20 16.28
N ASP A 261 -11.14 -8.22 15.46
CA ASP A 261 -10.09 -9.21 15.63
C ASP A 261 -8.88 -8.88 14.72
N ARG A 262 -7.80 -8.41 15.31
CA ARG A 262 -6.55 -8.09 14.61
C ARG A 262 -5.79 -9.33 14.10
N GLY A 263 -6.09 -10.51 14.63
CA GLY A 263 -5.55 -11.79 14.15
C GLY A 263 -6.36 -12.42 13.01
N ALA A 264 -7.42 -11.78 12.52
CA ALA A 264 -8.19 -12.26 11.38
C ALA A 264 -7.56 -11.87 10.03
N SER A 265 -7.88 -12.59 8.96
CA SER A 265 -7.52 -12.23 7.58
C SER A 265 -8.22 -10.93 7.16
N ILE A 266 -9.51 -10.82 7.50
CA ILE A 266 -10.30 -9.61 7.32
C ILE A 266 -10.92 -9.21 8.65
N ARG A 267 -10.73 -7.95 9.00
CA ARG A 267 -11.31 -7.34 10.19
C ARG A 267 -12.48 -6.46 9.79
N ILE A 268 -13.62 -6.63 10.44
CA ILE A 268 -14.72 -5.68 10.39
C ILE A 268 -14.54 -4.74 11.59
N PRO A 269 -14.35 -3.42 11.37
CA PRO A 269 -14.20 -2.49 12.48
C PRO A 269 -15.41 -2.50 13.41
N MET A 270 -15.19 -2.25 14.72
CA MET A 270 -16.26 -2.21 15.71
C MET A 270 -17.31 -1.15 15.38
N ALA A 271 -16.90 0.01 14.89
CA ALA A 271 -17.81 1.08 14.45
C ALA A 271 -18.73 0.58 13.33
N THR A 272 -18.17 -0.11 12.31
CA THR A 272 -18.96 -0.71 11.23
C THR A 272 -20.00 -1.71 11.74
N ALA A 273 -19.62 -2.55 12.69
CA ALA A 273 -20.54 -3.54 13.30
C ALA A 273 -21.66 -2.84 14.10
N ASN A 274 -21.33 -1.80 14.87
CA ASN A 274 -22.27 -1.06 15.69
C ASN A 274 -23.24 -0.21 14.85
N ASP A 275 -22.73 0.43 13.82
CA ASP A 275 -23.51 1.33 12.94
C ASP A 275 -24.31 0.55 11.89
N GLY A 276 -23.97 -0.72 11.66
CA GLY A 276 -24.62 -1.59 10.67
C GLY A 276 -24.22 -1.26 9.22
N HIS A 277 -23.19 -0.42 9.00
CA HIS A 277 -22.65 -0.05 7.71
C HIS A 277 -21.22 0.49 7.87
N GLY A 278 -20.44 0.54 6.80
CA GLY A 278 -19.09 1.06 6.81
C GLY A 278 -18.17 0.37 5.81
N TYR A 279 -17.10 -0.28 6.28
CA TYR A 279 -16.07 -0.89 5.44
C TYR A 279 -15.49 -2.15 6.08
N LEU A 280 -14.75 -2.92 5.30
CA LEU A 280 -13.90 -4.03 5.75
C LEU A 280 -12.42 -3.66 5.63
N GLU A 281 -11.58 -4.25 6.46
CA GLU A 281 -10.12 -4.14 6.42
C GLU A 281 -9.53 -5.49 6.01
N ASP A 282 -8.96 -5.57 4.80
CA ASP A 282 -8.18 -6.74 4.38
C ASP A 282 -6.75 -6.60 4.91
N ARG A 283 -6.39 -7.45 5.86
CA ARG A 283 -5.12 -7.44 6.57
C ARG A 283 -4.06 -8.34 5.93
N ARG A 284 -4.42 -9.03 4.84
CA ARG A 284 -3.54 -9.97 4.14
C ARG A 284 -2.47 -9.33 3.26
N PRO A 285 -2.66 -8.15 2.62
CA PRO A 285 -1.63 -7.58 1.76
C PRO A 285 -0.36 -7.22 2.53
N ALA A 286 0.80 -7.60 1.96
CA ALA A 286 2.13 -7.27 2.48
C ALA A 286 2.51 -5.82 2.20
N ALA A 287 3.46 -5.27 2.96
CA ALA A 287 3.94 -3.91 2.76
C ALA A 287 4.46 -3.65 1.32
N ASN A 288 5.07 -4.64 0.68
CA ASN A 288 5.60 -4.57 -0.68
C ASN A 288 4.57 -4.88 -1.79
N MET A 289 3.28 -4.99 -1.45
CA MET A 289 2.24 -5.27 -2.43
C MET A 289 2.20 -4.20 -3.52
N ASP A 290 1.74 -4.59 -4.71
CA ASP A 290 1.39 -3.66 -5.78
C ASP A 290 -0.08 -3.23 -5.61
N PRO A 291 -0.35 -1.94 -5.33
CA PRO A 291 -1.72 -1.49 -5.04
C PRO A 291 -2.67 -1.67 -6.24
N TYR A 292 -2.18 -1.57 -7.48
CA TYR A 292 -3.01 -1.83 -8.65
C TYR A 292 -3.51 -3.28 -8.67
N ARG A 293 -2.66 -4.24 -8.32
CA ARG A 293 -3.02 -5.67 -8.28
C ARG A 293 -3.94 -5.99 -7.12
N VAL A 294 -3.69 -5.42 -5.94
CA VAL A 294 -4.53 -5.63 -4.75
C VAL A 294 -5.92 -5.05 -4.96
N CYS A 295 -6.02 -3.80 -5.42
CA CYS A 295 -7.31 -3.17 -5.71
C CYS A 295 -8.08 -3.93 -6.80
N ALA A 296 -7.39 -4.40 -7.85
CA ALA A 296 -8.01 -5.19 -8.91
C ALA A 296 -8.57 -6.52 -8.37
N ALA A 297 -7.81 -7.25 -7.55
CA ALA A 297 -8.25 -8.50 -6.94
C ALA A 297 -9.49 -8.32 -6.06
N ILE A 298 -9.51 -7.27 -5.23
CA ILE A 298 -10.66 -6.97 -4.36
C ILE A 298 -11.89 -6.58 -5.19
N LEU A 299 -11.74 -5.70 -6.19
CA LEU A 299 -12.84 -5.31 -7.08
C LEU A 299 -13.43 -6.50 -7.82
N GLU A 300 -12.56 -7.31 -8.44
CA GLU A 300 -12.98 -8.48 -9.21
C GLU A 300 -13.72 -9.50 -8.32
N THR A 301 -13.21 -9.73 -7.11
CA THR A 301 -13.81 -10.69 -6.17
C THR A 301 -15.13 -10.19 -5.59
N VAL A 302 -15.20 -8.93 -5.19
CA VAL A 302 -16.37 -8.40 -4.48
C VAL A 302 -17.46 -7.93 -5.44
N CYS A 303 -17.09 -7.23 -6.51
CA CYS A 303 -18.03 -6.64 -7.48
C CYS A 303 -18.30 -7.54 -8.69
N GLY A 304 -17.49 -8.57 -8.91
CA GLY A 304 -17.73 -9.59 -9.94
C GLY A 304 -18.87 -10.53 -9.57
N ASP A 305 -19.45 -11.19 -10.63
CA ASP A 305 -20.55 -12.17 -10.50
C ASP A 305 -20.12 -13.47 -9.81
#